data_58c753f620dbdfed88a73301824f7507
#
_entry.id   58c753f620dbdfed88a73301824f7507
#
_cell.length_a   1.000
_cell.length_b   1.000
_cell.length_c   1.000
_cell.angle_alpha   90.00
_cell.angle_beta   90.00
_cell.angle_gamma   90.00
#
_symmetry.space_group_name_H-M   'P 1'
#
loop_
_entity.id
_entity.type
_entity.pdbx_description
1 polymer ?
#
loop_
_entity_poly.entity_id
_entity_poly.type
_entity_poly.pdbx_seq_one_letter_code
_entity_poly.pdbx_strand_id
1 'polypeptide(L)'
;MFFIGVEERLAILWEQLVFNEKSTASKFVALSSSNSAKIMNLWPQKGCIAPESDADLVIWNPNNFRTISSKEQSESNADVNVFDGLTVHGAPEYVIANGKVLLLQLLHYIL
;
A
#
# COMPACT_ATOMS: atom_id res chain seq x y z
N MET A 1 -24.18 -2.56 3.10
CA MET A 1 -23.29 -2.43 1.94
C MET A 1 -21.88 -2.09 2.42
N PHE A 2 -20.89 -2.78 1.91
CA PHE A 2 -19.49 -2.55 2.23
C PHE A 2 -18.75 -2.11 0.98
N PHE A 3 -17.79 -1.21 1.14
CA PHE A 3 -16.95 -0.71 0.05
C PHE A 3 -15.56 -1.29 0.15
N ILE A 4 -15.03 -1.77 -0.97
CA ILE A 4 -13.66 -2.24 -1.09
C ILE A 4 -12.81 -1.03 -1.47
N GLY A 5 -11.79 -0.74 -0.71
CA GLY A 5 -10.89 0.37 -1.00
C GLY A 5 -9.62 0.34 -0.17
N VAL A 6 -9.64 -0.38 0.94
CA VAL A 6 -8.50 -0.45 1.86
C VAL A 6 -7.34 -1.19 1.21
N GLU A 7 -7.62 -2.27 0.49
CA GLU A 7 -6.59 -3.08 -0.16
C GLU A 7 -5.87 -2.34 -1.28
N GLU A 8 -6.54 -1.40 -1.93
CA GLU A 8 -6.00 -0.65 -3.05
C GLU A 8 -5.44 0.71 -2.67
N ARG A 9 -5.48 1.07 -1.41
CA ARG A 9 -5.12 2.43 -0.96
C ARG A 9 -3.74 2.87 -1.44
N LEU A 10 -2.74 2.01 -1.29
CA LEU A 10 -1.38 2.35 -1.70
C LEU A 10 -1.26 2.45 -3.23
N ALA A 11 -1.89 1.55 -3.96
CA ALA A 11 -1.84 1.56 -5.41
C ALA A 11 -2.52 2.81 -6.00
N ILE A 12 -3.67 3.18 -5.45
CA ILE A 12 -4.39 4.39 -5.87
C ILE A 12 -3.57 5.64 -5.55
N LEU A 13 -2.99 5.71 -4.37
CA LEU A 13 -2.19 6.85 -3.98
C LEU A 13 -0.95 7.00 -4.87
N TRP A 14 -0.27 5.90 -5.17
CA TRP A 14 0.86 5.90 -6.08
C TRP A 14 0.46 6.38 -7.48
N GLU A 15 -0.65 5.84 -8.01
CA GLU A 15 -1.17 6.22 -9.31
C GLU A 15 -1.45 7.72 -9.41
N GLN A 16 -2.14 8.25 -8.41
CA GLN A 16 -2.54 9.65 -8.44
C GLN A 16 -1.39 10.62 -8.19
N LEU A 17 -0.38 10.22 -7.43
CA LEU A 17 0.71 11.11 -7.07
C LEU A 17 1.95 10.89 -7.93
N VAL A 18 2.43 9.66 -8.00
CA VAL A 18 3.74 9.39 -8.58
C VAL A 18 3.64 9.07 -10.07
N PHE A 19 2.77 8.14 -10.45
CA PHE A 19 2.62 7.76 -11.85
C PHE A 19 2.15 8.95 -12.70
N ASN A 20 1.21 9.74 -12.19
CA ASN A 20 0.70 10.91 -12.88
C ASN A 20 1.59 12.15 -12.73
N GLU A 21 2.79 11.97 -12.18
CA GLU A 21 3.81 13.01 -12.07
C GLU A 21 3.38 14.26 -11.29
N LYS A 22 2.40 14.12 -10.39
CA LYS A 22 1.94 15.22 -9.55
C LYS A 22 2.79 15.42 -8.30
N SER A 23 3.56 14.40 -7.92
CA SER A 23 4.40 14.44 -6.74
C SER A 23 5.52 13.41 -6.85
N THR A 24 6.26 13.21 -5.78
CA THR A 24 7.43 12.34 -5.74
C THR A 24 7.18 11.10 -4.89
N ALA A 25 8.05 10.10 -5.05
CA ALA A 25 8.02 8.90 -4.21
C ALA A 25 8.23 9.26 -2.73
N SER A 26 9.06 10.24 -2.43
CA SER A 26 9.26 10.70 -1.04
C SER A 26 7.96 11.25 -0.44
N LYS A 27 7.19 11.99 -1.21
CA LYS A 27 5.89 12.50 -0.75
C LYS A 27 4.89 11.36 -0.55
N PHE A 28 4.90 10.38 -1.43
CA PHE A 28 4.09 9.17 -1.29
C PHE A 28 4.38 8.48 0.05
N VAL A 29 5.65 8.28 0.38
CA VAL A 29 6.06 7.66 1.65
C VAL A 29 5.62 8.52 2.84
N ALA A 30 5.80 9.83 2.75
CA ALA A 30 5.40 10.73 3.83
C ALA A 30 3.90 10.64 4.10
N LEU A 31 3.08 10.67 3.05
CA LEU A 31 1.62 10.63 3.20
C LEU A 31 1.11 9.27 3.66
N SER A 32 1.72 8.18 3.20
CA SER A 32 1.22 6.84 3.50
C SER A 32 1.81 6.23 4.77
N SER A 33 2.93 6.73 5.25
CA SER A 33 3.65 6.07 6.34
C SER A 33 4.18 7.04 7.39
N SER A 34 5.11 7.92 7.02
CA SER A 34 5.85 8.72 8.00
C SER A 34 4.96 9.69 8.77
N ASN A 35 4.10 10.42 8.09
CA ASN A 35 3.21 11.38 8.73
C ASN A 35 2.19 10.68 9.62
N SER A 36 1.68 9.54 9.19
CA SER A 36 0.75 8.73 9.99
C SER A 36 1.44 8.25 11.27
N ALA A 37 2.68 7.79 11.17
CA ALA A 37 3.43 7.34 12.34
C ALA A 37 3.64 8.47 13.34
N LYS A 38 3.92 9.68 12.85
CA LYS A 38 4.09 10.86 13.71
C LYS A 38 2.78 11.24 14.41
N ILE A 39 1.68 11.22 13.67
CA ILE A 39 0.35 11.53 14.24
C ILE A 39 -0.04 10.52 15.32
N MET A 40 0.25 9.24 15.08
CA MET A 40 -0.08 8.17 16.02
C MET A 40 0.95 7.99 17.13
N ASN A 41 1.96 8.86 17.18
CA ASN A 41 3.04 8.82 18.17
C ASN A 41 3.85 7.50 18.13
N LEU A 42 4.05 6.96 16.93
CA LEU A 42 4.82 5.73 16.71
C LEU A 42 6.18 5.99 16.06
N TRP A 43 6.46 7.25 15.70
CA TRP A 43 7.73 7.64 15.12
C TRP A 43 8.78 7.74 16.24
N PRO A 44 10.03 7.29 16.06
CA PRO A 44 10.61 6.71 14.85
C PRO A 44 10.59 5.17 14.83
N GLN A 45 9.88 4.52 15.74
CA GLN A 45 9.79 3.07 15.75
C GLN A 45 9.14 2.55 14.48
N LYS A 46 8.11 3.25 14.02
CA LYS A 46 7.44 3.01 12.75
C LYS A 46 7.56 4.23 11.84
N GLY A 47 7.40 4.03 10.55
CA GLY A 47 7.37 5.12 9.58
C GLY A 47 8.72 5.56 9.06
N CYS A 48 9.81 4.89 9.41
CA CYS A 48 11.12 5.16 8.84
C CYS A 48 11.99 3.90 8.77
N ILE A 49 13.00 3.96 7.92
CA ILE A 49 13.99 2.90 7.78
C ILE A 49 15.25 3.39 8.49
N ALA A 50 15.46 2.92 9.71
CA ALA A 50 16.58 3.35 10.52
C ALA A 50 16.95 2.23 11.50
N PRO A 51 18.20 2.24 12.03
CA PRO A 51 18.58 1.30 13.08
C PRO A 51 17.59 1.42 14.25
N GLU A 52 17.20 0.28 14.79
CA GLU A 52 16.27 0.13 15.92
C GLU A 52 14.78 0.41 15.57
N SER A 53 14.48 0.84 14.35
CA SER A 53 13.10 0.90 13.89
C SER A 53 12.60 -0.48 13.53
N ASP A 54 11.28 -0.69 13.63
CA ASP A 54 10.68 -1.98 13.27
C ASP A 54 10.86 -2.26 11.78
N ALA A 55 11.15 -3.51 11.44
CA ALA A 55 11.30 -3.94 10.05
C ALA A 55 9.92 -4.32 9.47
N ASP A 56 9.08 -3.32 9.28
CA ASP A 56 7.79 -3.40 8.59
C ASP A 56 7.94 -2.62 7.28
N LEU A 57 8.26 -3.33 6.20
CA LEU A 57 8.71 -2.72 4.96
C LEU A 57 7.95 -3.28 3.77
N VAL A 58 7.84 -2.48 2.73
CA VAL A 58 7.28 -2.90 1.45
C VAL A 58 8.31 -2.60 0.36
N ILE A 59 8.60 -3.61 -0.45
CA ILE A 59 9.41 -3.43 -1.65
C ILE A 59 8.44 -3.24 -2.81
N TRP A 60 8.48 -2.05 -3.39
CA TRP A 60 7.49 -1.58 -4.36
C TRP A 60 8.05 -1.66 -5.78
N ASN A 61 7.28 -2.23 -6.70
CA ASN A 61 7.63 -2.27 -8.11
C ASN A 61 6.77 -1.28 -8.89
N PRO A 62 7.33 -0.15 -9.34
CA PRO A 62 6.56 0.86 -10.06
C PRO A 62 6.19 0.47 -11.48
N ASN A 63 6.80 -0.58 -12.03
CA ASN A 63 6.57 -1.00 -13.42
C ASN A 63 5.46 -2.03 -13.57
N ASN A 64 4.99 -2.58 -12.47
CA ASN A 64 3.88 -3.52 -12.50
C ASN A 64 2.56 -2.75 -12.63
N PHE A 65 1.56 -3.36 -13.28
CA PHE A 65 0.26 -2.72 -13.40
C PHE A 65 -0.85 -3.78 -13.36
N ARG A 66 -2.03 -3.35 -12.94
CA ARG A 66 -3.21 -4.20 -12.94
C ARG A 66 -4.48 -3.35 -13.00
N THR A 67 -5.58 -3.97 -13.42
CA THR A 67 -6.90 -3.36 -13.37
C THR A 67 -7.62 -3.89 -12.12
N ILE A 68 -8.13 -2.98 -11.32
CA ILE A 68 -8.84 -3.33 -10.09
C ILE A 68 -10.18 -3.95 -10.44
N SER A 69 -10.48 -5.11 -9.84
CA SER A 69 -11.74 -5.82 -10.05
C SER A 69 -12.26 -6.33 -8.71
N SER A 70 -13.51 -6.08 -8.44
CA SER A 70 -14.17 -6.58 -7.24
C SER A 70 -14.25 -8.10 -7.21
N LYS A 71 -14.23 -8.75 -8.38
CA LYS A 71 -14.30 -10.21 -8.50
C LYS A 71 -13.02 -10.90 -8.07
N GLU A 72 -11.90 -10.20 -8.07
CA GLU A 72 -10.59 -10.75 -7.74
C GLU A 72 -10.22 -10.57 -6.27
N GLN A 73 -11.05 -9.88 -5.50
CA GLN A 73 -10.78 -9.58 -4.10
C GLN A 73 -11.52 -10.54 -3.20
N SER A 74 -10.94 -11.71 -3.04
CA SER A 74 -11.56 -12.79 -2.27
C SER A 74 -11.55 -12.55 -0.75
N GLU A 75 -10.73 -11.63 -0.28
CA GLU A 75 -10.55 -11.38 1.15
C GLU A 75 -11.59 -10.44 1.74
N SER A 76 -12.36 -9.77 0.90
CA SER A 76 -13.35 -8.81 1.34
C SER A 76 -14.75 -9.33 1.06
N ASN A 77 -15.65 -9.14 2.02
CA ASN A 77 -17.07 -9.43 1.87
C ASN A 77 -17.84 -8.22 1.30
N ALA A 78 -17.12 -7.24 0.79
CA ALA A 78 -17.74 -6.03 0.25
C ALA A 78 -18.43 -6.31 -1.08
N ASP A 79 -19.60 -5.72 -1.26
CA ASP A 79 -20.39 -5.84 -2.49
C ASP A 79 -19.93 -4.89 -3.58
N VAL A 80 -19.28 -3.78 -3.20
CA VAL A 80 -18.92 -2.69 -4.11
C VAL A 80 -17.47 -2.30 -3.91
N ASN A 81 -16.75 -2.18 -5.02
CA ASN A 81 -15.42 -1.58 -5.05
C ASN A 81 -15.50 -0.27 -5.83
N VAL A 82 -15.28 0.86 -5.15
CA VAL A 82 -15.38 2.19 -5.77
C VAL A 82 -14.29 2.43 -6.83
N PHE A 83 -13.25 1.60 -6.86
CA PHE A 83 -12.15 1.70 -7.83
C PHE A 83 -12.24 0.64 -8.92
N ASP A 84 -13.36 -0.08 -9.01
CA ASP A 84 -13.55 -1.14 -10.00
C ASP A 84 -13.38 -0.60 -11.42
N GLY A 85 -12.58 -1.30 -12.22
CA GLY A 85 -12.28 -0.89 -13.59
C GLY A 85 -11.10 0.08 -13.72
N LEU A 86 -10.57 0.60 -12.63
CA LEU A 86 -9.41 1.50 -12.67
C LEU A 86 -8.12 0.71 -12.86
N THR A 87 -7.31 1.11 -13.83
CA THR A 87 -5.98 0.55 -14.01
C THR A 87 -4.97 1.34 -13.20
N VAL A 88 -4.19 0.65 -12.37
CA VAL A 88 -3.19 1.26 -11.50
C VAL A 88 -1.81 0.71 -11.82
N HIS A 89 -0.81 1.57 -11.70
CA HIS A 89 0.60 1.24 -11.89
C HIS A 89 1.29 1.25 -10.54
N GLY A 90 2.23 0.31 -10.37
CA GLY A 90 2.90 0.15 -9.09
C GLY A 90 2.21 -0.90 -8.22
N ALA A 91 3.01 -1.79 -7.68
CA ALA A 91 2.52 -2.88 -6.84
C ALA A 91 3.60 -3.30 -5.85
N PRO A 92 3.22 -3.78 -4.66
CA PRO A 92 4.19 -4.37 -3.75
C PRO A 92 4.71 -5.68 -4.34
N GLU A 93 6.02 -5.84 -4.32
CA GLU A 93 6.69 -7.05 -4.79
C GLU A 93 7.00 -7.98 -3.61
N TYR A 94 7.44 -7.41 -2.50
CA TYR A 94 7.68 -8.13 -1.25
C TYR A 94 7.16 -7.30 -0.09
N VAL A 95 6.66 -7.97 0.93
CA VAL A 95 6.28 -7.35 2.20
C VAL A 95 7.09 -8.00 3.31
N ILE A 96 7.66 -7.17 4.16
CA ILE A 96 8.42 -7.60 5.33
C ILE A 96 7.65 -7.11 6.56
N ALA A 97 7.27 -8.03 7.43
CA ALA A 97 6.59 -7.72 8.68
C ALA A 97 7.33 -8.35 9.84
N ASN A 98 7.68 -7.55 10.84
CA ASN A 98 8.48 -7.97 11.99
C ASN A 98 9.78 -8.66 11.56
N GLY A 99 10.41 -8.14 10.50
CA GLY A 99 11.65 -8.67 9.96
C GLY A 99 11.52 -9.93 9.13
N LYS A 100 10.30 -10.41 8.88
CA LYS A 100 10.05 -11.63 8.10
C LYS A 100 9.47 -11.29 6.74
N VAL A 101 10.06 -11.87 5.68
CA VAL A 101 9.55 -11.71 4.33
C VAL A 101 8.31 -12.58 4.16
N LEU A 102 7.24 -11.99 3.64
CA LEU A 102 5.98 -12.67 3.39
C LEU A 102 5.78 -12.88 1.90
N LEU A 103 5.03 -13.91 1.56
CA LEU A 103 4.67 -14.17 0.17
C LEU A 103 3.66 -13.12 -0.31
N LEU A 104 3.74 -12.77 -1.57
CA LEU A 104 2.88 -11.75 -2.15
C LEU A 104 1.39 -12.02 -1.94
N GLN A 105 0.99 -13.28 -2.06
CA GLN A 105 -0.40 -13.68 -1.88
C GLN A 105 -0.94 -13.46 -0.47
N LEU A 106 -0.06 -13.26 0.51
CA LEU A 106 -0.47 -12.98 1.89
C LEU A 106 -0.70 -11.48 2.13
N LEU A 107 -0.47 -10.64 1.14
CA LEU A 107 -0.68 -9.20 1.27
C LEU A 107 -2.13 -8.85 1.62
N HIS A 108 -3.07 -9.65 1.17
CA HIS A 108 -4.49 -9.44 1.45
C HIS A 108 -4.80 -9.45 2.94
N TYR A 109 -3.98 -10.14 3.72
CA TYR A 109 -4.18 -10.25 5.17
C TYR A 109 -3.46 -9.15 5.95
N ILE A 110 -2.55 -8.42 5.32
CA ILE A 110 -1.69 -7.44 5.99
C ILE A 110 -2.08 -6.01 5.60
N LEU A 111 -2.38 -5.81 4.35
CA LEU A 111 -2.77 -4.53 3.81
C LEU A 111 -4.29 -4.39 3.80
#